data_2aafd9df82021dd07eb48bf0a45eea72
#
_entry.id   2aafd9df82021dd07eb48bf0a45eea72
#
_cell.length_a   1.000
_cell.length_b   1.000
_cell.length_c   1.000
_cell.angle_alpha   90.00
_cell.angle_beta   90.00
_cell.angle_gamma   90.00
#
_symmetry.space_group_name_H-M   'P 1'
#
loop_
_entity.id
_entity.type
_entity.pdbx_description
1 polymer ?
#
loop_
_entity_poly.entity_id
_entity_poly.type
_entity_poly.pdbx_seq_one_letter_code
_entity_poly.pdbx_strand_id
1 'polypeptide(L)'
;MKQITFIGAVLIAATFLSLRLAAQTTPPDSTHLYIDVHHLGAGKVTAAAVAAAHQKDLAVEKKYNVTFIKYWVDVSKGDVYCLSSANDPGSIRSTHAEAHGLLPDEIFRVSEGQEAIIKGNNNLYLDIHELGPGNVTAAAVAAAHQKDLAVEQKYGVNFINYWVDEKNGTVLCLSQAPDSTAIINTHREAHGLIPVSVVKVEQGQ
;
A
#
# COMPACT_ATOMS: atom_id res chain seq x y z
N MET A 1 58.51 36.47 67.40
CA MET A 1 57.21 36.57 66.72
C MET A 1 57.32 35.67 65.50
N LYS A 2 56.70 34.45 65.54
CA LYS A 2 56.74 33.50 64.45
C LYS A 2 55.41 33.52 63.67
N GLN A 3 55.44 33.86 62.39
CA GLN A 3 54.29 33.84 61.52
C GLN A 3 54.14 32.39 61.00
N ILE A 4 52.94 31.82 61.13
CA ILE A 4 52.58 30.51 60.62
C ILE A 4 51.79 30.74 59.35
N THR A 5 52.34 30.28 58.23
CA THR A 5 51.71 30.37 56.91
C THR A 5 50.86 29.12 56.71
N PHE A 6 49.55 29.26 56.58
CA PHE A 6 48.62 28.13 56.17
C PHE A 6 48.64 28.00 54.70
N ILE A 7 49.04 26.83 54.19
CA ILE A 7 48.92 26.45 52.81
C ILE A 7 47.58 25.72 52.69
N GLY A 8 46.60 26.33 52.01
CA GLY A 8 45.31 25.71 51.70
C GLY A 8 45.41 24.81 50.47
N ALA A 9 45.22 23.55 50.68
CA ALA A 9 45.10 22.60 49.56
C ALA A 9 43.69 22.69 48.92
N VAL A 10 43.64 23.13 47.68
CA VAL A 10 42.39 23.13 46.87
C VAL A 10 42.22 21.75 46.24
N LEU A 11 41.29 20.98 46.75
CA LEU A 11 40.84 19.72 46.11
C LEU A 11 39.91 20.06 44.95
N ILE A 12 40.38 19.84 43.70
CA ILE A 12 39.55 19.90 42.51
C ILE A 12 38.86 18.51 42.35
N ALA A 13 37.58 18.47 42.73
CA ALA A 13 36.75 17.31 42.45
C ALA A 13 36.32 17.31 40.96
N ALA A 14 36.97 16.46 40.15
CA ALA A 14 36.56 16.24 38.77
C ALA A 14 35.29 15.38 38.74
N THR A 15 34.14 15.99 38.55
CA THR A 15 32.87 15.28 38.28
C THR A 15 32.88 14.78 36.87
N PHE A 16 33.08 13.46 36.69
CA PHE A 16 32.85 12.78 35.42
C PHE A 16 31.36 12.73 35.16
N LEU A 17 30.87 13.65 34.30
CA LEU A 17 29.52 13.60 33.75
C LEU A 17 29.47 12.49 32.69
N SER A 18 29.07 11.26 33.09
CA SER A 18 28.80 10.17 32.15
C SER A 18 27.57 10.54 31.29
N LEU A 19 27.79 11.04 30.07
CA LEU A 19 26.77 11.12 29.07
C LEU A 19 26.29 9.66 28.77
N ARG A 20 25.18 9.30 29.37
CA ARG A 20 24.45 8.13 28.91
C ARG A 20 23.85 8.49 27.55
N LEU A 21 24.44 7.94 26.48
CA LEU A 21 23.82 7.92 25.16
C LEU A 21 22.56 7.07 25.31
N ALA A 22 21.41 7.73 25.48
CA ALA A 22 20.13 7.06 25.40
C ALA A 22 20.03 6.53 23.96
N ALA A 23 20.11 5.22 23.81
CA ALA A 23 19.71 4.59 22.57
C ALA A 23 18.28 5.07 22.29
N GLN A 24 18.11 5.84 21.23
CA GLN A 24 16.79 6.16 20.72
C GLN A 24 16.15 4.82 20.32
N THR A 25 15.27 4.31 21.17
CA THR A 25 14.36 3.27 20.77
C THR A 25 13.50 3.89 19.67
N THR A 26 13.74 3.50 18.41
CA THR A 26 12.77 3.75 17.34
C THR A 26 11.40 3.33 17.87
N PRO A 27 10.34 4.17 17.68
CA PRO A 27 9.00 3.77 18.04
C PRO A 27 8.68 2.41 17.41
N PRO A 28 7.85 1.56 18.05
CA PRO A 28 7.44 0.31 17.44
C PRO A 28 6.89 0.62 16.05
N ASP A 29 7.44 -0.07 15.05
CA ASP A 29 7.18 0.11 13.64
C ASP A 29 5.68 0.30 13.37
N SER A 30 5.35 1.48 12.84
CA SER A 30 4.02 1.70 12.29
C SER A 30 3.89 0.84 11.04
N THR A 31 2.96 -0.10 11.03
CA THR A 31 2.61 -0.83 9.82
C THR A 31 2.03 0.14 8.78
N HIS A 32 2.32 -0.13 7.53
CA HIS A 32 1.86 0.65 6.39
C HIS A 32 1.12 -0.26 5.43
N LEU A 33 0.20 0.29 4.64
CA LEU A 33 -0.44 -0.44 3.57
C LEU A 33 0.49 -0.49 2.35
N TYR A 34 0.50 -1.65 1.71
CA TYR A 34 1.22 -1.91 0.47
C TYR A 34 0.33 -2.64 -0.51
N ILE A 35 0.49 -2.33 -1.78
CA ILE A 35 0.04 -3.18 -2.87
C ILE A 35 1.29 -3.77 -3.52
N ASP A 36 1.37 -5.08 -3.56
CA ASP A 36 2.38 -5.78 -4.35
C ASP A 36 1.77 -6.37 -5.62
N VAL A 37 2.57 -6.44 -6.68
CA VAL A 37 2.12 -6.83 -8.02
C VAL A 37 2.99 -7.95 -8.55
N HIS A 38 2.33 -8.98 -9.09
CA HIS A 38 2.98 -10.09 -9.80
C HIS A 38 2.53 -10.09 -11.27
N HIS A 39 3.46 -10.03 -12.20
CA HIS A 39 3.23 -10.14 -13.64
C HIS A 39 3.54 -11.56 -14.12
N LEU A 40 2.60 -12.47 -13.97
CA LEU A 40 2.81 -13.90 -14.28
C LEU A 40 2.60 -14.21 -15.76
N GLY A 41 1.92 -13.32 -16.48
CA GLY A 41 1.63 -13.44 -17.92
C GLY A 41 0.34 -14.17 -18.25
N ALA A 42 -0.23 -13.80 -19.40
CA ALA A 42 -1.52 -14.31 -19.88
C ALA A 42 -1.56 -15.83 -19.94
N GLY A 43 -2.64 -16.42 -19.42
CA GLY A 43 -2.85 -17.87 -19.38
C GLY A 43 -1.99 -18.63 -18.37
N LYS A 44 -1.20 -17.94 -17.53
CA LYS A 44 -0.34 -18.57 -16.52
C LYS A 44 -0.96 -18.61 -15.13
N VAL A 45 -2.04 -17.88 -14.90
CA VAL A 45 -2.70 -17.77 -13.60
C VAL A 45 -4.20 -18.04 -13.71
N THR A 46 -4.76 -18.62 -12.65
CA THR A 46 -6.20 -18.74 -12.43
C THR A 46 -6.53 -18.23 -11.03
N ALA A 47 -7.76 -17.76 -10.82
CA ALA A 47 -8.19 -17.33 -9.49
C ALA A 47 -8.02 -18.44 -8.43
N ALA A 48 -8.29 -19.71 -8.79
CA ALA A 48 -8.09 -20.84 -7.89
C ALA A 48 -6.61 -21.07 -7.52
N ALA A 49 -5.68 -20.88 -8.45
CA ALA A 49 -4.24 -20.99 -8.17
C ALA A 49 -3.76 -19.87 -7.25
N VAL A 50 -4.26 -18.65 -7.46
CA VAL A 50 -3.95 -17.50 -6.58
C VAL A 50 -4.53 -17.72 -5.18
N ALA A 51 -5.78 -18.19 -5.07
CA ALA A 51 -6.37 -18.54 -3.77
C ALA A 51 -5.53 -19.57 -3.02
N ALA A 52 -5.03 -20.61 -3.71
CA ALA A 52 -4.17 -21.61 -3.10
C ALA A 52 -2.79 -21.09 -2.69
N ALA A 53 -2.21 -20.14 -3.44
CA ALA A 53 -0.98 -19.46 -3.07
C ALA A 53 -1.20 -18.56 -1.85
N HIS A 54 -2.26 -17.77 -1.85
CA HIS A 54 -2.63 -16.89 -0.75
C HIS A 54 -2.82 -17.65 0.59
N GLN A 55 -3.40 -18.85 0.56
CA GLN A 55 -3.50 -19.68 1.79
C GLN A 55 -2.11 -20.04 2.37
N LYS A 56 -1.09 -20.18 1.54
CA LYS A 56 0.28 -20.41 2.02
C LYS A 56 0.89 -19.13 2.60
N ASP A 57 0.58 -17.95 2.02
CA ASP A 57 0.99 -16.67 2.58
C ASP A 57 0.41 -16.46 3.97
N LEU A 58 -0.90 -16.70 4.14
CA LEU A 58 -1.59 -16.61 5.44
C LEU A 58 -0.99 -17.56 6.50
N ALA A 59 -0.44 -18.70 6.09
CA ALA A 59 0.18 -19.66 7.00
C ALA A 59 1.51 -19.14 7.60
N VAL A 60 2.22 -18.24 6.91
CA VAL A 60 3.55 -17.75 7.32
C VAL A 60 3.61 -16.25 7.60
N GLU A 61 2.58 -15.47 7.26
CA GLU A 61 2.54 -14.00 7.34
C GLU A 61 2.96 -13.45 8.71
N LYS A 62 2.48 -14.08 9.80
CA LYS A 62 2.76 -13.64 11.17
C LYS A 62 4.24 -13.70 11.52
N LYS A 63 5.01 -14.60 10.90
CA LYS A 63 6.45 -14.73 11.12
C LYS A 63 7.21 -13.49 10.66
N TYR A 64 6.66 -12.78 9.67
CA TYR A 64 7.26 -11.61 9.06
C TYR A 64 6.54 -10.30 9.43
N ASN A 65 5.57 -10.33 10.37
CA ASN A 65 4.73 -9.19 10.74
C ASN A 65 3.99 -8.60 9.53
N VAL A 66 3.51 -9.47 8.64
CA VAL A 66 2.65 -9.11 7.51
C VAL A 66 1.23 -9.54 7.84
N THR A 67 0.26 -8.82 7.32
CA THR A 67 -1.15 -9.19 7.29
C THR A 67 -1.66 -8.97 5.88
N PHE A 68 -1.95 -10.04 5.16
CA PHE A 68 -2.61 -9.96 3.86
C PHE A 68 -4.09 -9.69 4.07
N ILE A 69 -4.63 -8.73 3.29
CA ILE A 69 -5.99 -8.21 3.47
C ILE A 69 -6.91 -8.71 2.36
N LYS A 70 -6.52 -8.49 1.12
CA LYS A 70 -7.27 -8.85 -0.10
C LYS A 70 -6.31 -9.05 -1.26
N TYR A 71 -6.78 -9.71 -2.31
CA TYR A 71 -6.07 -9.76 -3.59
C TYR A 71 -7.05 -9.66 -4.76
N TRP A 72 -6.55 -9.23 -5.90
CA TRP A 72 -7.29 -9.13 -7.17
C TRP A 72 -6.48 -9.81 -8.27
N VAL A 73 -7.17 -10.55 -9.12
CA VAL A 73 -6.57 -11.33 -10.21
C VAL A 73 -7.14 -10.88 -11.54
N ASP A 74 -6.29 -10.34 -12.41
CA ASP A 74 -6.58 -10.23 -13.84
C ASP A 74 -6.17 -11.53 -14.53
N VAL A 75 -7.09 -12.45 -14.68
CA VAL A 75 -6.83 -13.76 -15.32
C VAL A 75 -6.42 -13.60 -16.79
N SER A 76 -6.89 -12.53 -17.45
CA SER A 76 -6.62 -12.30 -18.87
C SER A 76 -5.20 -11.91 -19.16
N LYS A 77 -4.61 -11.06 -18.34
CA LYS A 77 -3.21 -10.63 -18.43
C LYS A 77 -2.28 -11.52 -17.61
N GLY A 78 -2.80 -12.15 -16.56
CA GLY A 78 -2.03 -12.92 -15.59
C GLY A 78 -1.35 -12.03 -14.55
N ASP A 79 -2.00 -10.93 -14.21
CA ASP A 79 -1.53 -10.01 -13.17
C ASP A 79 -2.26 -10.28 -11.86
N VAL A 80 -1.53 -10.22 -10.74
CA VAL A 80 -2.07 -10.37 -9.39
C VAL A 80 -1.66 -9.16 -8.56
N TYR A 81 -2.62 -8.57 -7.88
CA TYR A 81 -2.44 -7.42 -6.98
C TYR A 81 -2.81 -7.85 -5.57
N CYS A 82 -1.90 -7.75 -4.60
CA CYS A 82 -2.15 -8.12 -3.21
C CYS A 82 -2.08 -6.89 -2.32
N LEU A 83 -3.12 -6.65 -1.53
CA LEU A 83 -3.14 -5.61 -0.50
C LEU A 83 -2.73 -6.23 0.82
N SER A 84 -1.72 -5.65 1.44
CA SER A 84 -1.21 -6.10 2.74
C SER A 84 -0.84 -4.93 3.66
N SER A 85 -0.76 -5.22 4.96
CA SER A 85 -0.18 -4.35 5.98
C SER A 85 1.13 -4.96 6.44
N ALA A 86 2.21 -4.19 6.42
CA ALA A 86 3.55 -4.62 6.82
C ALA A 86 4.38 -3.45 7.34
N ASN A 87 5.50 -3.75 8.02
CA ASN A 87 6.45 -2.73 8.46
C ASN A 87 7.28 -2.19 7.29
N ASP A 88 7.64 -3.04 6.34
CA ASP A 88 8.48 -2.72 5.19
C ASP A 88 8.22 -3.69 4.02
N PRO A 89 8.63 -3.33 2.77
CA PRO A 89 8.46 -4.19 1.60
C PRO A 89 9.24 -5.50 1.66
N GLY A 90 10.36 -5.56 2.41
CA GLY A 90 11.18 -6.75 2.56
C GLY A 90 10.46 -7.86 3.32
N SER A 91 9.63 -7.49 4.29
CA SER A 91 8.76 -8.42 5.03
C SER A 91 7.78 -9.13 4.08
N ILE A 92 7.16 -8.40 3.15
CA ILE A 92 6.24 -8.97 2.15
C ILE A 92 6.99 -9.95 1.23
N ARG A 93 8.17 -9.53 0.70
CA ARG A 93 9.01 -10.41 -0.14
C ARG A 93 9.40 -11.69 0.59
N SER A 94 9.77 -11.58 1.86
CA SER A 94 10.19 -12.73 2.68
C SER A 94 9.02 -13.70 2.92
N THR A 95 7.81 -13.18 3.10
CA THR A 95 6.60 -13.99 3.23
C THR A 95 6.35 -14.80 1.96
N HIS A 96 6.29 -14.16 0.80
CA HIS A 96 6.09 -14.83 -0.50
C HIS A 96 7.21 -15.83 -0.82
N ALA A 97 8.47 -15.47 -0.50
CA ALA A 97 9.60 -16.37 -0.71
C ALA A 97 9.44 -17.69 0.06
N GLU A 98 9.04 -17.64 1.34
CA GLU A 98 8.83 -18.82 2.17
C GLU A 98 7.54 -19.57 1.80
N ALA A 99 6.47 -18.85 1.52
CA ALA A 99 5.15 -19.43 1.25
C ALA A 99 5.10 -20.27 -0.04
N HIS A 100 5.61 -19.70 -1.13
CA HIS A 100 5.48 -20.32 -2.46
C HIS A 100 6.59 -19.97 -3.45
N GLY A 101 7.51 -19.07 -3.11
CA GLY A 101 8.68 -18.72 -3.92
C GLY A 101 8.43 -17.75 -5.08
N LEU A 102 7.17 -17.32 -5.33
CA LEU A 102 6.86 -16.31 -6.35
C LEU A 102 7.02 -14.93 -5.73
N LEU A 103 8.04 -14.21 -6.13
CA LEU A 103 8.29 -12.86 -5.62
C LEU A 103 7.52 -11.83 -6.43
N PRO A 104 6.99 -10.78 -5.79
CA PRO A 104 6.36 -9.68 -6.50
C PRO A 104 7.38 -8.90 -7.34
N ASP A 105 6.97 -8.48 -8.52
CA ASP A 105 7.73 -7.62 -9.41
C ASP A 105 7.85 -6.21 -8.82
N GLU A 106 6.74 -5.71 -8.29
CA GLU A 106 6.63 -4.37 -7.71
C GLU A 106 5.97 -4.40 -6.33
N ILE A 107 6.33 -3.44 -5.46
CA ILE A 107 5.67 -3.22 -4.17
C ILE A 107 5.55 -1.71 -3.96
N PHE A 108 4.31 -1.23 -3.87
CA PHE A 108 3.98 0.18 -3.64
C PHE A 108 3.51 0.40 -2.21
N ARG A 109 4.07 1.39 -1.52
CA ARG A 109 3.46 1.88 -0.30
C ARG A 109 2.31 2.81 -0.67
N VAL A 110 1.12 2.53 -0.15
CA VAL A 110 -0.11 3.25 -0.50
C VAL A 110 -0.79 3.85 0.72
N SER A 111 -1.57 4.90 0.48
CA SER A 111 -2.64 5.34 1.38
C SER A 111 -3.98 4.91 0.81
N GLU A 112 -4.91 4.56 1.67
CA GLU A 112 -6.24 4.08 1.31
C GLU A 112 -7.26 5.21 1.38
N GLY A 113 -8.20 5.18 0.44
CA GLY A 113 -9.35 6.07 0.40
C GLY A 113 -10.57 5.56 1.16
N GLN A 114 -11.74 6.08 0.79
CA GLN A 114 -13.01 5.68 1.40
C GLN A 114 -13.53 4.39 0.75
N GLU A 115 -13.85 3.38 1.56
CA GLU A 115 -14.41 2.13 1.10
C GLU A 115 -15.94 2.20 0.98
N ALA A 116 -16.48 1.74 -0.15
CA ALA A 116 -17.89 1.54 -0.39
C ALA A 116 -18.25 0.04 -0.47
N ILE A 117 -19.52 -0.26 -0.27
CA ILE A 117 -20.01 -1.64 -0.29
C ILE A 117 -20.15 -2.14 -1.74
N ILE A 118 -19.68 -3.37 -1.99
CA ILE A 118 -19.93 -4.11 -3.24
C ILE A 118 -21.43 -4.40 -3.34
N LYS A 119 -22.06 -4.02 -4.45
CA LYS A 119 -23.50 -4.12 -4.69
C LYS A 119 -23.78 -5.05 -5.88
N GLY A 120 -24.70 -6.01 -5.68
CA GLY A 120 -25.15 -6.87 -6.78
C GLY A 120 -24.03 -7.72 -7.39
N ASN A 121 -24.19 -8.07 -8.68
CA ASN A 121 -23.32 -9.00 -9.41
C ASN A 121 -22.53 -8.35 -10.55
N ASN A 122 -22.35 -7.03 -10.54
CA ASN A 122 -21.54 -6.36 -11.54
C ASN A 122 -20.07 -6.81 -11.44
N ASN A 123 -19.39 -6.79 -12.59
CA ASN A 123 -17.98 -7.13 -12.63
C ASN A 123 -17.14 -6.13 -11.84
N LEU A 124 -16.08 -6.63 -11.19
CA LEU A 124 -15.06 -5.79 -10.57
C LEU A 124 -13.99 -5.41 -11.59
N TYR A 125 -13.56 -4.17 -11.48
CA TYR A 125 -12.48 -3.62 -12.28
C TYR A 125 -11.50 -2.89 -11.37
N LEU A 126 -10.23 -3.05 -11.69
CA LEU A 126 -9.15 -2.22 -11.16
C LEU A 126 -8.70 -1.29 -12.29
N ASP A 127 -8.80 0.00 -12.07
CA ASP A 127 -8.25 0.99 -12.99
C ASP A 127 -6.99 1.63 -12.39
N ILE A 128 -6.03 1.96 -13.26
CA ILE A 128 -4.70 2.39 -12.89
C ILE A 128 -4.40 3.71 -13.57
N HIS A 129 -4.03 4.71 -12.76
CA HIS A 129 -3.53 5.99 -13.23
C HIS A 129 -2.05 6.10 -12.93
N GLU A 130 -1.24 6.42 -13.92
CA GLU A 130 0.19 6.72 -13.81
C GLU A 130 0.40 8.21 -14.05
N LEU A 131 0.42 8.99 -12.99
CA LEU A 131 0.51 10.45 -13.05
C LEU A 131 1.96 10.93 -12.91
N GLY A 132 2.86 10.04 -12.49
CA GLY A 132 4.27 10.30 -12.28
C GLY A 132 4.60 10.92 -10.92
N PRO A 133 5.86 10.76 -10.46
CA PRO A 133 6.29 11.21 -9.14
C PRO A 133 6.07 12.69 -8.91
N GLY A 134 5.52 13.05 -7.74
CA GLY A 134 5.26 14.43 -7.35
C GLY A 134 4.02 15.08 -7.96
N ASN A 135 3.27 14.38 -8.82
CA ASN A 135 2.09 14.92 -9.50
C ASN A 135 0.76 14.54 -8.81
N VAL A 136 0.80 13.74 -7.76
CA VAL A 136 -0.39 13.30 -7.04
C VAL A 136 -0.19 13.37 -5.53
N THR A 137 -1.27 13.70 -4.82
CA THR A 137 -1.37 13.58 -3.37
C THR A 137 -2.67 12.89 -3.00
N ALA A 138 -2.72 12.23 -1.84
CA ALA A 138 -3.93 11.60 -1.33
C ALA A 138 -5.11 12.59 -1.26
N ALA A 139 -4.85 13.86 -0.88
CA ALA A 139 -5.87 14.91 -0.84
C ALA A 139 -6.42 15.27 -2.24
N ALA A 140 -5.54 15.32 -3.26
CA ALA A 140 -5.98 15.60 -4.63
C ALA A 140 -6.82 14.44 -5.20
N VAL A 141 -6.43 13.19 -4.90
CA VAL A 141 -7.19 12.00 -5.30
C VAL A 141 -8.54 11.95 -4.60
N ALA A 142 -8.60 12.23 -3.30
CA ALA A 142 -9.86 12.33 -2.56
C ALA A 142 -10.81 13.35 -3.19
N ALA A 143 -10.31 14.53 -3.60
CA ALA A 143 -11.11 15.55 -4.27
C ALA A 143 -11.57 15.12 -5.68
N ALA A 144 -10.76 14.40 -6.44
CA ALA A 144 -11.13 13.82 -7.73
C ALA A 144 -12.21 12.75 -7.57
N HIS A 145 -12.02 11.85 -6.60
CA HIS A 145 -12.96 10.78 -6.27
C HIS A 145 -14.38 11.33 -5.92
N GLN A 146 -14.47 12.45 -5.21
CA GLN A 146 -15.78 13.09 -4.95
C GLN A 146 -16.50 13.52 -6.24
N LYS A 147 -15.76 13.88 -7.30
CA LYS A 147 -16.36 14.18 -8.60
C LYS A 147 -16.81 12.92 -9.33
N ASP A 148 -16.05 11.82 -9.19
CA ASP A 148 -16.45 10.51 -9.72
C ASP A 148 -17.76 10.05 -9.11
N LEU A 149 -17.89 10.12 -7.77
CA LEU A 149 -19.12 9.76 -7.06
C LEU A 149 -20.34 10.59 -7.49
N ALA A 150 -20.13 11.85 -7.92
CA ALA A 150 -21.21 12.71 -8.38
C ALA A 150 -21.80 12.26 -9.73
N VAL A 151 -21.04 11.53 -10.55
CA VAL A 151 -21.45 11.12 -11.91
C VAL A 151 -21.53 9.61 -12.11
N GLU A 152 -21.01 8.79 -11.19
CA GLU A 152 -20.88 7.32 -11.31
C GLU A 152 -22.20 6.63 -11.68
N GLN A 153 -23.31 7.04 -11.09
CA GLN A 153 -24.62 6.43 -11.33
C GLN A 153 -25.11 6.61 -12.78
N LYS A 154 -24.72 7.68 -13.46
CA LYS A 154 -25.06 7.94 -14.87
C LYS A 154 -24.50 6.83 -15.77
N TYR A 155 -23.38 6.27 -15.41
CA TYR A 155 -22.69 5.22 -16.16
C TYR A 155 -22.86 3.82 -15.55
N GLY A 156 -23.62 3.68 -14.47
CA GLY A 156 -23.82 2.43 -13.78
C GLY A 156 -22.55 1.94 -13.06
N VAL A 157 -21.67 2.86 -12.71
CA VAL A 157 -20.46 2.58 -11.94
C VAL A 157 -20.74 2.69 -10.45
N ASN A 158 -20.03 1.94 -9.63
CA ASN A 158 -19.98 2.06 -8.18
C ASN A 158 -18.50 1.95 -7.78
N PHE A 159 -17.88 3.09 -7.48
CA PHE A 159 -16.51 3.11 -6.98
C PHE A 159 -16.49 2.55 -5.56
N ILE A 160 -15.60 1.59 -5.31
CA ILE A 160 -15.53 0.86 -4.05
C ILE A 160 -14.42 1.42 -3.17
N ASN A 161 -13.21 1.55 -3.71
CA ASN A 161 -12.06 2.05 -2.97
C ASN A 161 -10.98 2.55 -3.93
N TYR A 162 -9.99 3.27 -3.40
CA TYR A 162 -8.80 3.66 -4.13
C TYR A 162 -7.56 3.66 -3.23
N TRP A 163 -6.39 3.49 -3.82
CA TRP A 163 -5.09 3.50 -3.16
C TRP A 163 -4.15 4.44 -3.90
N VAL A 164 -3.37 5.21 -3.15
CA VAL A 164 -2.51 6.26 -3.68
C VAL A 164 -1.06 6.00 -3.28
N ASP A 165 -0.20 5.80 -4.26
CA ASP A 165 1.25 5.88 -4.11
C ASP A 165 1.72 7.29 -4.50
N GLU A 166 1.82 8.19 -3.53
CA GLU A 166 2.29 9.56 -3.77
C GLU A 166 3.74 9.61 -4.26
N LYS A 167 4.56 8.63 -3.87
CA LYS A 167 5.98 8.60 -4.23
C LYS A 167 6.19 8.38 -5.72
N ASN A 168 5.49 7.41 -6.30
CA ASN A 168 5.61 7.08 -7.71
C ASN A 168 4.55 7.79 -8.56
N GLY A 169 3.52 8.35 -7.93
CA GLY A 169 2.42 9.03 -8.62
C GLY A 169 1.44 8.06 -9.27
N THR A 170 1.22 6.91 -8.64
CA THR A 170 0.29 5.88 -9.09
C THR A 170 -0.97 5.88 -8.26
N VAL A 171 -2.14 5.77 -8.91
CA VAL A 171 -3.43 5.60 -8.25
C VAL A 171 -4.09 4.34 -8.80
N LEU A 172 -4.58 3.49 -7.90
CA LEU A 172 -5.39 2.33 -8.24
C LEU A 172 -6.79 2.56 -7.69
N CYS A 173 -7.83 2.38 -8.53
CA CYS A 173 -9.22 2.49 -8.12
C CYS A 173 -9.93 1.16 -8.37
N LEU A 174 -10.65 0.67 -7.35
CA LEU A 174 -11.50 -0.50 -7.46
C LEU A 174 -12.94 -0.05 -7.66
N SER A 175 -13.59 -0.58 -8.68
CA SER A 175 -14.98 -0.26 -8.99
C SER A 175 -15.77 -1.46 -9.47
N GLN A 176 -17.09 -1.39 -9.35
CA GLN A 176 -18.03 -2.23 -10.07
C GLN A 176 -18.61 -1.47 -11.26
N ALA A 177 -18.65 -2.11 -12.42
CA ALA A 177 -19.18 -1.49 -13.63
C ALA A 177 -19.75 -2.53 -14.59
N PRO A 178 -20.63 -2.14 -15.53
CA PRO A 178 -21.06 -3.02 -16.62
C PRO A 178 -19.89 -3.41 -17.54
N ASP A 179 -18.98 -2.46 -17.82
CA ASP A 179 -17.78 -2.65 -18.62
C ASP A 179 -16.72 -1.58 -18.33
N SER A 180 -15.52 -1.74 -18.87
CA SER A 180 -14.42 -0.78 -18.72
C SER A 180 -14.70 0.61 -19.33
N THR A 181 -15.53 0.67 -20.37
CA THR A 181 -15.89 1.93 -21.03
C THR A 181 -16.70 2.84 -20.11
N ALA A 182 -17.57 2.24 -19.27
CA ALA A 182 -18.34 2.98 -18.27
C ALA A 182 -17.42 3.72 -17.29
N ILE A 183 -16.36 3.07 -16.80
CA ILE A 183 -15.37 3.66 -15.88
C ILE A 183 -14.63 4.82 -16.57
N ILE A 184 -14.12 4.58 -17.79
CA ILE A 184 -13.42 5.60 -18.58
C ILE A 184 -14.31 6.83 -18.81
N ASN A 185 -15.59 6.63 -19.11
CA ASN A 185 -16.52 7.73 -19.33
C ASN A 185 -16.84 8.49 -18.04
N THR A 186 -16.93 7.79 -16.92
CA THR A 186 -17.10 8.41 -15.59
C THR A 186 -15.93 9.37 -15.30
N HIS A 187 -14.70 8.87 -15.35
CA HIS A 187 -13.50 9.70 -15.12
C HIS A 187 -13.37 10.87 -16.10
N ARG A 188 -13.70 10.62 -17.39
CA ARG A 188 -13.68 11.68 -18.41
C ARG A 188 -14.63 12.82 -18.08
N GLU A 189 -15.86 12.52 -17.64
CA GLU A 189 -16.84 13.54 -17.28
C GLU A 189 -16.52 14.19 -15.93
N ALA A 190 -16.05 13.42 -14.95
CA ALA A 190 -15.81 13.90 -13.60
C ALA A 190 -14.64 14.87 -13.50
N HIS A 191 -13.51 14.54 -14.12
CA HIS A 191 -12.29 15.32 -13.94
C HIS A 191 -11.29 15.23 -15.13
N GLY A 192 -11.58 14.41 -16.13
CA GLY A 192 -10.77 14.33 -17.36
C GLY A 192 -9.49 13.49 -17.26
N LEU A 193 -9.13 12.97 -16.09
CA LEU A 193 -7.96 12.09 -15.94
C LEU A 193 -8.36 10.65 -16.31
N ILE A 194 -7.88 10.20 -17.47
CA ILE A 194 -8.20 8.87 -17.98
C ILE A 194 -7.17 7.86 -17.46
N PRO A 195 -7.60 6.71 -16.91
CA PRO A 195 -6.68 5.66 -16.48
C PRO A 195 -5.89 5.09 -17.68
N VAL A 196 -4.64 4.74 -17.45
CA VAL A 196 -3.79 4.07 -18.46
C VAL A 196 -4.20 2.61 -18.67
N SER A 197 -4.84 2.01 -17.68
CA SER A 197 -5.33 0.63 -17.73
C SER A 197 -6.62 0.49 -16.94
N VAL A 198 -7.59 -0.26 -17.47
CA VAL A 198 -8.79 -0.71 -16.77
C VAL A 198 -8.90 -2.22 -16.99
N VAL A 199 -8.72 -2.99 -15.92
CA VAL A 199 -8.68 -4.45 -15.99
C VAL A 199 -9.81 -5.07 -15.19
N LYS A 200 -10.46 -6.07 -15.76
CA LYS A 200 -11.45 -6.88 -15.04
C LYS A 200 -10.72 -7.81 -14.08
N VAL A 201 -11.15 -7.84 -12.82
CA VAL A 201 -10.49 -8.63 -11.78
C VAL A 201 -11.47 -9.53 -11.03
N GLU A 202 -10.93 -10.62 -10.46
CA GLU A 202 -11.58 -11.44 -9.46
C GLU A 202 -10.94 -11.15 -8.10
N GLN A 203 -11.76 -10.91 -7.07
CA GLN A 203 -11.29 -10.59 -5.72
C GLN A 203 -11.33 -11.82 -4.82
N GLY A 204 -10.31 -11.97 -3.97
CA GLY A 204 -10.29 -12.93 -2.87
C GLY A 204 -9.72 -12.35 -1.57
N GLN A 205 -9.82 -13.14 -0.49
CA GLN A 205 -9.34 -12.86 0.87
C GLN A 205 -8.67 -14.10 1.45
#